data_3ef77b1ea68f686673843c7497ae8cdc
#
_entry.id   3ef77b1ea68f686673843c7497ae8cdc
#
_cell.length_a   1.000
_cell.length_b   1.000
_cell.length_c   1.000
_cell.angle_alpha   90.00
_cell.angle_beta   90.00
_cell.angle_gamma   90.00
#
_symmetry.space_group_name_H-M   'P 1'
#
loop_
_entity.id
_entity.type
_entity.pdbx_description
1 polymer ?
#
loop_
_entity_poly.entity_id
_entity_poly.type
_entity_poly.pdbx_seq_one_letter_code
_entity_poly.pdbx_strand_id
1 'polypeptide(L)'
;MVRNNRNSKIVTLVAGISALALTLTACGSSTDNADSTTTASDAPAEEEVVDGVPATLVGMHIEGAEGGAWAAAPFGALRMWDNGTAWSQIEIAKDEFKWGNIDGLIENTASKGMTDIMMVLGTTPEWAAKEINDSDYPQPGAASAPANMEDWDDWVTAVVDRYSDSFTSYQIWNEANLKNFFNGTPAEMADMTKRAYDIIKAKNPEALVVAPSPSTRLTASFNRFYPAYLEELGKLNWPVDVFAIHTYPKADGDPVARGVLIESAQQVLAASGAPDLPLWDTELNYGLAGPGDLPRQEIVGAEAAGFVVRTYIDDLRYGIDRSYWYIWSLGAYDLLGVQAFPGSDGEQGFFAIDNWVVGASYDGCEESGNSVICNFSAVDSSWVVAWAETGEAPYTTPENSQLVCDPLANCQETAGGSNITLTKIPVRVYLQ
;
A
#
# COMPACT_ATOMS: atom_id res chain seq x y z
N MET A 1 -33.06 -35.13 23.58
CA MET A 1 -34.15 -34.60 24.41
C MET A 1 -33.74 -33.17 24.76
N VAL A 2 -34.36 -32.17 24.36
CA VAL A 2 -35.63 -31.51 24.27
C VAL A 2 -35.54 -30.46 23.14
N ARG A 3 -36.46 -30.50 22.22
CA ARG A 3 -36.76 -29.45 21.21
C ARG A 3 -37.41 -28.28 21.93
N ASN A 4 -37.10 -27.06 21.50
CA ASN A 4 -38.08 -25.98 21.57
C ASN A 4 -38.00 -25.07 20.34
N ASN A 5 -39.12 -25.12 19.64
CA ASN A 5 -39.50 -24.37 18.47
C ASN A 5 -40.10 -23.02 18.93
N ARG A 6 -39.71 -21.89 18.33
CA ARG A 6 -40.58 -20.68 18.32
C ARG A 6 -40.49 -19.96 17.01
N ASN A 7 -41.55 -20.07 16.25
CA ASN A 7 -41.92 -19.21 15.11
C ASN A 7 -42.07 -17.74 15.56
N SER A 8 -41.65 -16.80 14.76
CA SER A 8 -42.18 -15.43 14.80
C SER A 8 -42.20 -14.80 13.39
N LYS A 9 -43.34 -14.28 13.13
CA LYS A 9 -44.04 -13.83 11.96
C LYS A 9 -43.33 -12.71 11.17
N ILE A 10 -43.41 -12.88 9.87
CA ILE A 10 -43.21 -11.86 8.84
C ILE A 10 -44.27 -10.75 8.98
N VAL A 11 -43.85 -9.49 8.99
CA VAL A 11 -44.74 -8.35 8.75
C VAL A 11 -44.20 -7.62 7.52
N THR A 12 -44.94 -7.72 6.45
CA THR A 12 -44.75 -6.99 5.20
C THR A 12 -45.33 -5.59 5.35
N LEU A 13 -44.53 -4.56 5.12
CA LEU A 13 -45.04 -3.18 4.98
C LEU A 13 -44.79 -2.70 3.56
N VAL A 14 -45.86 -2.46 2.83
CA VAL A 14 -45.93 -1.82 1.52
C VAL A 14 -46.18 -0.33 1.72
N ALA A 15 -45.39 0.53 1.09
CA ALA A 15 -45.69 1.95 0.87
C ALA A 15 -44.91 2.41 -0.36
N GLY A 16 -45.45 2.76 -1.38
CA GLY A 16 -46.30 3.79 -1.86
C GLY A 16 -45.44 4.77 -2.68
N ILE A 17 -45.38 4.55 -4.04
CA ILE A 17 -44.72 5.45 -5.00
C ILE A 17 -45.64 6.64 -5.28
N SER A 18 -45.16 7.88 -5.14
CA SER A 18 -45.81 9.07 -5.71
C SER A 18 -44.85 9.76 -6.69
N ALA A 19 -45.17 9.62 -7.96
CA ALA A 19 -44.58 10.37 -9.04
C ALA A 19 -45.22 11.76 -9.14
N LEU A 20 -44.42 12.81 -9.24
CA LEU A 20 -44.89 14.16 -9.57
C LEU A 20 -44.23 14.56 -10.91
N ALA A 21 -45.05 14.63 -11.94
CA ALA A 21 -44.70 15.15 -13.26
C ALA A 21 -44.88 16.70 -13.24
N LEU A 22 -43.91 17.43 -13.75
CA LEU A 22 -44.06 18.86 -14.06
C LEU A 22 -43.79 19.07 -15.56
N THR A 23 -44.81 19.61 -16.20
CA THR A 23 -44.96 19.90 -17.59
C THR A 23 -44.19 21.13 -18.05
N LEU A 24 -43.52 20.99 -19.19
CA LEU A 24 -42.99 22.10 -20.01
C LEU A 24 -44.11 22.87 -20.71
N THR A 25 -44.02 24.21 -20.67
CA THR A 25 -44.72 25.07 -21.64
C THR A 25 -43.72 26.02 -22.30
N ALA A 26 -43.59 25.93 -23.60
CA ALA A 26 -42.85 26.84 -24.46
C ALA A 26 -43.81 27.86 -25.08
N CYS A 27 -43.32 29.07 -25.37
CA CYS A 27 -43.63 30.05 -26.43
C CYS A 27 -43.29 31.44 -25.88
N GLY A 28 -42.67 32.35 -26.57
CA GLY A 28 -42.42 32.62 -27.94
C GLY A 28 -41.76 34.01 -28.08
N SER A 29 -41.21 34.23 -29.23
CA SER A 29 -40.37 35.26 -29.80
C SER A 29 -40.83 36.71 -29.63
N SER A 30 -39.89 37.70 -29.53
CA SER A 30 -39.62 38.76 -30.51
C SER A 30 -38.59 39.80 -30.08
N THR A 31 -37.59 39.95 -30.91
CA THR A 31 -36.84 41.14 -31.42
C THR A 31 -36.74 42.44 -30.63
N ASP A 32 -35.53 42.90 -30.46
CA ASP A 32 -34.82 44.10 -30.85
C ASP A 32 -34.15 44.96 -29.76
N ASN A 33 -32.90 45.22 -30.08
CA ASN A 33 -32.05 46.40 -29.90
C ASN A 33 -31.11 46.50 -28.68
N ALA A 34 -29.88 46.70 -29.10
CA ALA A 34 -28.64 47.03 -28.48
C ALA A 34 -28.72 48.05 -27.32
N ASP A 35 -28.04 47.76 -26.20
CA ASP A 35 -27.10 48.70 -25.60
C ASP A 35 -26.00 47.93 -24.85
N SER A 36 -24.76 48.38 -25.07
CA SER A 36 -23.55 47.83 -24.53
C SER A 36 -23.31 48.35 -23.09
N THR A 37 -23.48 47.47 -22.12
CA THR A 37 -22.86 47.63 -20.80
C THR A 37 -22.14 46.34 -20.44
N THR A 38 -20.82 46.39 -20.48
CA THR A 38 -19.92 45.36 -19.94
C THR A 38 -20.18 45.20 -18.45
N THR A 39 -20.97 44.20 -18.08
CA THR A 39 -20.95 43.65 -16.74
C THR A 39 -19.88 42.55 -16.71
N ALA A 40 -18.83 42.76 -15.93
CA ALA A 40 -17.89 41.72 -15.57
C ALA A 40 -18.70 40.56 -14.96
N SER A 41 -18.62 39.39 -15.58
CA SER A 41 -19.10 38.14 -15.03
C SER A 41 -18.11 37.76 -13.93
N ASP A 42 -18.51 37.92 -12.67
CA ASP A 42 -17.88 37.20 -11.58
C ASP A 42 -18.17 35.71 -11.79
N ALA A 43 -17.31 35.02 -12.54
CA ALA A 43 -17.20 33.58 -12.45
C ALA A 43 -16.72 33.28 -11.02
N PRO A 44 -17.36 32.32 -10.30
CA PRO A 44 -16.78 31.83 -9.06
C PRO A 44 -15.34 31.42 -9.34
N ALA A 45 -14.40 31.88 -8.50
CA ALA A 45 -13.05 31.33 -8.54
C ALA A 45 -13.18 29.81 -8.43
N GLU A 46 -12.63 29.09 -9.40
CA GLU A 46 -12.44 27.66 -9.24
C GLU A 46 -11.60 27.50 -7.97
N GLU A 47 -12.18 26.91 -6.93
CA GLU A 47 -11.44 26.46 -5.77
C GLU A 47 -10.35 25.54 -6.33
N GLU A 48 -9.10 25.94 -6.17
CA GLU A 48 -7.94 25.11 -6.47
C GLU A 48 -8.09 23.86 -5.59
N VAL A 49 -8.47 22.74 -6.18
CA VAL A 49 -8.49 21.45 -5.48
C VAL A 49 -7.04 21.15 -5.16
N VAL A 50 -6.64 21.41 -3.93
CA VAL A 50 -5.32 21.03 -3.42
C VAL A 50 -5.31 19.51 -3.40
N ASP A 51 -4.57 18.93 -4.32
CA ASP A 51 -4.40 17.48 -4.43
C ASP A 51 -3.55 17.03 -3.21
N GLY A 52 -4.23 16.67 -2.13
CA GLY A 52 -3.59 16.24 -0.89
C GLY A 52 -2.98 14.84 -0.99
N VAL A 53 -2.14 14.48 -0.03
CA VAL A 53 -1.57 13.13 0.08
C VAL A 53 -2.70 12.09 0.07
N PRO A 54 -2.73 11.15 -0.89
CA PRO A 54 -3.83 10.22 -1.03
C PRO A 54 -3.83 9.18 0.10
N ALA A 55 -5.01 8.74 0.53
CA ALA A 55 -5.14 7.67 1.51
C ALA A 55 -4.47 6.36 1.05
N THR A 56 -4.37 6.14 -0.27
CA THR A 56 -3.72 4.98 -0.87
C THR A 56 -2.20 4.94 -0.69
N LEU A 57 -1.56 6.03 -0.22
CA LEU A 57 -0.17 5.99 0.26
C LEU A 57 -0.02 4.92 1.35
N VAL A 58 -1.06 4.77 2.21
CA VAL A 58 -1.08 3.83 3.33
C VAL A 58 -1.75 2.54 2.89
N GLY A 59 -0.94 1.55 2.55
CA GLY A 59 -1.37 0.19 2.24
C GLY A 59 -1.25 -0.75 3.43
N MET A 60 -1.99 -1.85 3.40
CA MET A 60 -2.02 -2.84 4.47
C MET A 60 -2.11 -4.27 3.94
N HIS A 61 -1.49 -5.21 4.68
CA HIS A 61 -1.85 -6.62 4.66
C HIS A 61 -2.70 -6.92 5.89
N ILE A 62 -3.70 -7.78 5.77
CA ILE A 62 -4.58 -8.13 6.90
C ILE A 62 -4.66 -9.64 7.02
N GLU A 63 -4.17 -10.19 8.13
CA GLU A 63 -4.30 -11.60 8.47
C GLU A 63 -5.77 -11.95 8.69
N GLY A 64 -6.27 -12.99 8.01
CA GLY A 64 -7.65 -13.45 8.15
C GLY A 64 -8.70 -12.55 7.48
N ALA A 65 -8.30 -11.66 6.58
CA ALA A 65 -9.24 -10.79 5.86
C ALA A 65 -10.27 -11.59 5.03
N GLU A 66 -9.89 -12.76 4.51
CA GLU A 66 -10.76 -13.70 3.81
C GLU A 66 -11.85 -14.28 4.72
N GLY A 67 -11.60 -14.31 6.02
CA GLY A 67 -12.53 -14.73 7.08
C GLY A 67 -13.27 -13.58 7.76
N GLY A 68 -13.13 -12.34 7.30
CA GLY A 68 -13.82 -11.16 7.84
C GLY A 68 -13.02 -10.31 8.82
N ALA A 69 -11.72 -10.62 9.10
CA ALA A 69 -10.86 -9.76 9.89
C ALA A 69 -10.64 -8.41 9.17
N TRP A 70 -10.54 -7.32 9.94
CA TRP A 70 -10.31 -5.98 9.39
C TRP A 70 -9.58 -5.08 10.36
N ALA A 71 -8.69 -4.23 9.83
CA ALA A 71 -8.01 -3.23 10.63
C ALA A 71 -8.97 -2.14 11.11
N ALA A 72 -8.87 -1.73 12.38
CA ALA A 72 -9.57 -0.56 12.89
C ALA A 72 -8.84 0.75 12.50
N ALA A 73 -7.52 0.67 12.32
CA ALA A 73 -6.72 1.79 11.86
C ALA A 73 -7.04 2.16 10.41
N PRO A 74 -6.98 3.45 10.03
CA PRO A 74 -7.21 3.91 8.65
C PRO A 74 -6.11 3.43 7.70
N PHE A 75 -6.52 3.02 6.49
CA PHE A 75 -5.64 2.72 5.37
C PHE A 75 -6.45 2.80 4.06
N GLY A 76 -5.80 3.04 2.93
CA GLY A 76 -6.47 3.29 1.66
C GLY A 76 -6.24 2.23 0.58
N ALA A 77 -5.35 1.24 0.81
CA ALA A 77 -5.07 0.18 -0.16
C ALA A 77 -4.83 -1.17 0.54
N LEU A 78 -5.26 -2.26 -0.07
CA LEU A 78 -5.09 -3.62 0.44
C LEU A 78 -4.26 -4.46 -0.52
N ARG A 79 -3.26 -5.18 -0.01
CA ARG A 79 -2.52 -6.20 -0.75
C ARG A 79 -2.93 -7.58 -0.28
N MET A 80 -3.34 -8.43 -1.24
CA MET A 80 -3.75 -9.81 -1.00
C MET A 80 -2.55 -10.75 -1.14
N TRP A 81 -1.92 -11.07 -0.01
CA TRP A 81 -0.85 -12.03 0.15
C TRP A 81 -1.00 -12.71 1.52
N ASP A 82 -0.65 -14.00 1.62
CA ASP A 82 -0.81 -14.84 2.82
C ASP A 82 -2.28 -15.08 3.29
N ASN A 83 -3.23 -14.81 2.42
CA ASN A 83 -4.68 -15.03 2.66
C ASN A 83 -5.21 -16.31 2.00
N GLY A 84 -4.33 -17.23 1.60
CA GLY A 84 -4.74 -18.42 0.86
C GLY A 84 -5.26 -18.09 -0.56
N THR A 85 -4.74 -17.02 -1.17
CA THR A 85 -5.16 -16.50 -2.48
C THR A 85 -4.14 -16.76 -3.59
N ALA A 86 -3.00 -17.38 -3.28
CA ALA A 86 -1.97 -17.70 -4.26
C ALA A 86 -2.45 -18.76 -5.27
N TRP A 87 -1.94 -18.73 -6.49
CA TRP A 87 -2.26 -19.70 -7.55
C TRP A 87 -2.20 -21.14 -7.05
N SER A 88 -1.10 -21.50 -6.36
CA SER A 88 -0.90 -22.84 -5.80
C SER A 88 -1.98 -23.27 -4.79
N GLN A 89 -2.72 -22.34 -4.21
CA GLN A 89 -3.77 -22.58 -3.21
C GLN A 89 -5.17 -22.54 -3.83
N ILE A 90 -5.32 -21.88 -4.96
CA ILE A 90 -6.62 -21.70 -5.65
C ILE A 90 -6.83 -22.77 -6.71
N GLU A 91 -5.87 -22.99 -7.61
CA GLU A 91 -5.99 -24.02 -8.67
C GLU A 91 -5.34 -25.34 -8.21
N ILE A 92 -6.13 -26.15 -7.52
CA ILE A 92 -5.68 -27.40 -6.87
C ILE A 92 -5.37 -28.55 -7.84
N ALA A 93 -5.91 -28.49 -9.04
CA ALA A 93 -5.63 -29.31 -10.18
C ALA A 93 -5.94 -28.48 -11.45
N LYS A 94 -5.42 -28.86 -12.61
CA LYS A 94 -5.64 -28.10 -13.84
C LYS A 94 -7.14 -27.88 -14.08
N ASP A 95 -7.55 -26.62 -14.22
CA ASP A 95 -8.92 -26.15 -14.41
C ASP A 95 -9.87 -26.41 -13.22
N GLU A 96 -9.32 -26.82 -12.03
CA GLU A 96 -10.10 -27.03 -10.81
C GLU A 96 -9.79 -25.93 -9.77
N PHE A 97 -10.64 -24.91 -9.67
CA PHE A 97 -10.42 -23.71 -8.85
C PHE A 97 -11.24 -23.71 -7.56
N LYS A 98 -10.61 -23.27 -6.47
CA LYS A 98 -11.24 -22.98 -5.16
C LYS A 98 -11.24 -21.49 -4.86
N TRP A 99 -12.18 -20.76 -5.40
CA TRP A 99 -12.26 -19.31 -5.31
C TRP A 99 -12.66 -18.75 -3.93
N GLY A 100 -13.08 -19.60 -2.99
CA GLY A 100 -13.71 -19.18 -1.74
C GLY A 100 -12.96 -18.14 -0.93
N ASN A 101 -11.62 -18.22 -0.84
CA ASN A 101 -10.82 -17.23 -0.12
C ASN A 101 -10.81 -15.86 -0.84
N ILE A 102 -10.67 -15.84 -2.16
CA ILE A 102 -10.73 -14.60 -2.94
C ILE A 102 -12.15 -14.01 -2.87
N ASP A 103 -13.19 -14.83 -3.07
CA ASP A 103 -14.60 -14.39 -2.98
C ASP A 103 -14.90 -13.79 -1.60
N GLY A 104 -14.48 -14.46 -0.51
CA GLY A 104 -14.69 -13.98 0.86
C GLY A 104 -13.94 -12.68 1.16
N LEU A 105 -12.73 -12.53 0.63
CA LEU A 105 -11.95 -11.33 0.80
C LEU A 105 -12.57 -10.15 0.04
N ILE A 106 -13.02 -10.34 -1.21
CA ILE A 106 -13.74 -9.33 -1.99
C ILE A 106 -15.05 -8.93 -1.31
N GLU A 107 -15.83 -9.89 -0.77
CA GLU A 107 -17.04 -9.59 -0.02
C GLU A 107 -16.73 -8.74 1.23
N ASN A 108 -15.67 -9.09 1.97
CA ASN A 108 -15.25 -8.34 3.14
C ASN A 108 -14.80 -6.92 2.76
N THR A 109 -13.93 -6.75 1.75
CA THR A 109 -13.47 -5.43 1.29
C THR A 109 -14.63 -4.54 0.84
N ALA A 110 -15.56 -5.09 0.05
CA ALA A 110 -16.76 -4.37 -0.37
C ALA A 110 -17.62 -3.91 0.81
N SER A 111 -17.76 -4.76 1.85
CA SER A 111 -18.51 -4.42 3.08
C SER A 111 -17.89 -3.27 3.87
N LYS A 112 -16.59 -3.01 3.66
CA LYS A 112 -15.82 -1.94 4.30
C LYS A 112 -15.62 -0.71 3.41
N GLY A 113 -16.10 -0.76 2.17
CA GLY A 113 -15.91 0.33 1.20
C GLY A 113 -14.47 0.44 0.66
N MET A 114 -13.65 -0.61 0.82
CA MET A 114 -12.31 -0.68 0.25
C MET A 114 -12.41 -0.98 -1.24
N THR A 115 -11.82 -0.11 -2.04
CA THR A 115 -11.86 -0.20 -3.52
C THR A 115 -10.48 -0.38 -4.15
N ASP A 116 -9.40 -0.04 -3.45
CA ASP A 116 -8.04 -0.19 -3.96
C ASP A 116 -7.44 -1.51 -3.45
N ILE A 117 -7.48 -2.52 -4.31
CA ILE A 117 -7.11 -3.90 -3.94
C ILE A 117 -6.10 -4.43 -4.96
N MET A 118 -4.95 -4.89 -4.46
CA MET A 118 -3.89 -5.53 -5.23
C MET A 118 -3.90 -7.04 -5.04
N MET A 119 -4.03 -7.79 -6.14
CA MET A 119 -3.90 -9.24 -6.17
C MET A 119 -2.47 -9.66 -6.49
N VAL A 120 -1.87 -10.55 -5.70
CA VAL A 120 -0.57 -11.18 -6.02
C VAL A 120 -0.80 -12.49 -6.76
N LEU A 121 -0.29 -12.62 -7.99
CA LEU A 121 -0.59 -13.72 -8.92
C LEU A 121 0.27 -14.99 -8.72
N GLY A 122 1.39 -14.94 -7.92
CA GLY A 122 2.18 -16.14 -7.55
C GLY A 122 1.32 -17.08 -6.68
N THR A 123 1.73 -18.24 -6.43
CA THR A 123 2.86 -19.11 -6.69
C THR A 123 2.44 -20.33 -7.54
N THR A 124 3.38 -21.13 -8.09
CA THR A 124 3.01 -22.25 -8.96
C THR A 124 2.44 -23.45 -8.17
N PRO A 125 1.30 -24.03 -8.56
CA PRO A 125 0.81 -25.27 -7.96
C PRO A 125 1.69 -26.48 -8.31
N GLU A 126 1.72 -27.48 -7.44
CA GLU A 126 2.56 -28.68 -7.61
C GLU A 126 2.35 -29.36 -8.97
N TRP A 127 1.10 -29.42 -9.46
CA TRP A 127 0.79 -30.07 -10.74
C TRP A 127 1.35 -29.32 -11.97
N ALA A 128 1.58 -28.00 -11.86
CA ALA A 128 2.14 -27.15 -12.91
C ALA A 128 3.65 -26.89 -12.73
N ALA A 129 4.22 -27.27 -11.58
CA ALA A 129 5.60 -26.96 -11.23
C ALA A 129 6.60 -27.68 -12.13
N LYS A 130 7.62 -26.96 -12.62
CA LYS A 130 8.76 -27.51 -13.35
C LYS A 130 9.67 -28.33 -12.43
N GLU A 131 9.79 -27.90 -11.17
CA GLU A 131 10.59 -28.53 -10.13
C GLU A 131 9.79 -28.52 -8.81
N ILE A 132 9.87 -29.61 -8.05
CA ILE A 132 9.22 -29.71 -6.75
C ILE A 132 10.30 -29.69 -5.68
N ASN A 133 10.20 -28.72 -4.77
CA ASN A 133 11.08 -28.59 -3.63
C ASN A 133 10.24 -28.50 -2.35
N ASP A 134 10.51 -29.38 -1.37
CA ASP A 134 9.76 -29.48 -0.12
C ASP A 134 9.90 -28.23 0.80
N SER A 135 10.91 -27.38 0.57
CA SER A 135 11.12 -26.14 1.32
C SER A 135 10.46 -24.91 0.71
N ASP A 136 9.77 -25.06 -0.42
CA ASP A 136 9.10 -23.97 -1.09
C ASP A 136 7.89 -23.46 -0.26
N TYR A 137 7.63 -22.15 -0.34
CA TYR A 137 6.51 -21.52 0.35
C TYR A 137 5.44 -21.07 -0.66
N PRO A 138 4.16 -21.28 -0.42
CA PRO A 138 3.51 -21.81 0.80
C PRO A 138 3.42 -23.36 0.84
N GLN A 139 3.86 -24.04 -0.20
CA GLN A 139 3.78 -25.51 -0.34
C GLN A 139 4.85 -26.03 -1.31
N PRO A 140 5.12 -27.34 -1.34
CA PRO A 140 6.06 -27.92 -2.29
C PRO A 140 5.76 -27.53 -3.74
N GLY A 141 6.80 -27.16 -4.49
CA GLY A 141 6.72 -26.72 -5.88
C GLY A 141 6.28 -25.26 -6.08
N ALA A 142 5.85 -24.58 -5.04
CA ALA A 142 5.28 -23.22 -5.15
C ALA A 142 6.30 -22.17 -5.63
N ALA A 143 7.58 -22.35 -5.36
CA ALA A 143 8.63 -21.45 -5.84
C ALA A 143 9.08 -21.77 -7.29
N SER A 144 8.57 -22.84 -7.91
CA SER A 144 8.96 -23.21 -9.26
C SER A 144 8.41 -22.25 -10.31
N ALA A 145 9.18 -22.03 -11.38
CA ALA A 145 8.56 -21.58 -12.62
C ALA A 145 7.59 -22.67 -13.14
N PRO A 146 6.53 -22.34 -13.87
CA PRO A 146 5.65 -23.32 -14.51
C PRO A 146 6.42 -24.21 -15.48
N ALA A 147 6.09 -25.48 -15.53
CA ALA A 147 6.65 -26.40 -16.54
C ALA A 147 6.18 -26.05 -17.96
N ASN A 148 4.96 -25.52 -18.08
CA ASN A 148 4.38 -25.01 -19.30
C ASN A 148 3.82 -23.60 -19.04
N MET A 149 4.29 -22.61 -19.79
CA MET A 149 3.84 -21.21 -19.65
C MET A 149 2.37 -21.00 -20.04
N GLU A 150 1.75 -21.91 -20.79
CA GLU A 150 0.32 -21.86 -21.06
C GLU A 150 -0.52 -22.04 -19.77
N ASP A 151 -0.02 -22.82 -18.79
CA ASP A 151 -0.72 -22.99 -17.51
C ASP A 151 -0.72 -21.69 -16.70
N TRP A 152 0.36 -20.88 -16.80
CA TRP A 152 0.40 -19.52 -16.25
C TRP A 152 -0.59 -18.58 -16.94
N ASP A 153 -0.65 -18.63 -18.27
CA ASP A 153 -1.58 -17.81 -19.08
C ASP A 153 -3.04 -18.14 -18.71
N ASP A 154 -3.37 -19.43 -18.58
CA ASP A 154 -4.70 -19.93 -18.19
C ASP A 154 -5.09 -19.43 -16.78
N TRP A 155 -4.16 -19.50 -15.80
CA TRP A 155 -4.36 -18.98 -14.44
C TRP A 155 -4.62 -17.47 -14.44
N VAL A 156 -3.75 -16.67 -15.06
CA VAL A 156 -3.91 -15.20 -15.11
C VAL A 156 -5.23 -14.85 -15.79
N THR A 157 -5.57 -15.54 -16.88
CA THR A 157 -6.84 -15.34 -17.59
C THR A 157 -8.03 -15.66 -16.69
N ALA A 158 -8.01 -16.77 -15.95
CA ALA A 158 -9.10 -17.17 -15.05
C ALA A 158 -9.34 -16.15 -13.93
N VAL A 159 -8.26 -15.60 -13.35
CA VAL A 159 -8.35 -14.55 -12.31
C VAL A 159 -8.94 -13.27 -12.90
N VAL A 160 -8.39 -12.79 -14.03
CA VAL A 160 -8.81 -11.52 -14.63
C VAL A 160 -10.23 -11.62 -15.17
N ASP A 161 -10.60 -12.72 -15.82
CA ASP A 161 -11.98 -12.92 -16.30
C ASP A 161 -13.01 -12.92 -15.17
N ARG A 162 -12.63 -13.43 -13.98
CA ARG A 162 -13.55 -13.51 -12.85
C ARG A 162 -13.63 -12.21 -12.02
N TYR A 163 -12.51 -11.48 -11.91
CA TYR A 163 -12.36 -10.42 -10.90
C TYR A 163 -11.90 -9.07 -11.48
N SER A 164 -12.00 -8.84 -12.79
CA SER A 164 -11.57 -7.58 -13.42
C SER A 164 -12.15 -6.31 -12.77
N ASP A 165 -13.39 -6.40 -12.26
CA ASP A 165 -14.09 -5.27 -11.64
C ASP A 165 -13.74 -5.11 -10.14
N SER A 166 -12.96 -6.02 -9.57
CA SER A 166 -12.66 -6.06 -8.13
C SER A 166 -11.24 -5.63 -7.79
N PHE A 167 -10.28 -5.86 -8.71
CA PHE A 167 -8.88 -5.52 -8.49
C PHE A 167 -8.46 -4.31 -9.30
N THR A 168 -7.84 -3.34 -8.61
CA THR A 168 -7.23 -2.16 -9.24
C THR A 168 -5.82 -2.44 -9.73
N SER A 169 -5.16 -3.45 -9.16
CA SER A 169 -3.79 -3.81 -9.54
C SER A 169 -3.51 -5.31 -9.36
N TYR A 170 -2.57 -5.80 -10.17
CA TYR A 170 -2.09 -7.18 -10.14
C TYR A 170 -0.57 -7.17 -9.98
N GLN A 171 -0.06 -7.75 -8.91
CA GLN A 171 1.38 -7.92 -8.71
C GLN A 171 1.83 -9.28 -9.22
N ILE A 172 2.90 -9.24 -10.02
CA ILE A 172 3.48 -10.46 -10.60
C ILE A 172 4.46 -11.03 -9.59
N TRP A 173 4.05 -12.05 -8.82
CA TRP A 173 4.92 -12.74 -7.87
C TRP A 173 5.29 -11.96 -6.61
N ASN A 174 5.85 -12.68 -5.63
CA ASN A 174 6.36 -12.19 -4.36
C ASN A 174 7.83 -12.58 -4.20
N GLU A 175 8.72 -11.64 -3.78
CA GLU A 175 10.14 -11.84 -3.47
C GLU A 175 10.90 -12.76 -4.44
N ALA A 176 10.75 -12.51 -5.75
CA ALA A 176 11.28 -13.36 -6.82
C ALA A 176 12.80 -13.57 -6.78
N ASN A 177 13.54 -12.79 -6.00
CA ASN A 177 14.98 -12.97 -5.80
C ASN A 177 15.34 -14.00 -4.72
N LEU A 178 14.36 -14.53 -3.98
CA LEU A 178 14.54 -15.54 -2.93
C LEU A 178 14.14 -16.93 -3.43
N LYS A 179 15.02 -17.89 -3.27
CA LYS A 179 14.81 -19.25 -3.79
C LYS A 179 13.62 -19.99 -3.20
N ASN A 180 13.21 -19.63 -1.98
CA ASN A 180 12.02 -20.21 -1.34
C ASN A 180 10.71 -19.72 -1.96
N PHE A 181 10.75 -18.54 -2.63
CA PHE A 181 9.62 -17.92 -3.29
C PHE A 181 9.68 -18.05 -4.81
N PHE A 182 10.90 -18.06 -5.40
CA PHE A 182 11.10 -18.30 -6.83
C PHE A 182 12.49 -18.93 -7.11
N ASN A 183 12.50 -20.14 -7.62
CA ASN A 183 13.72 -20.84 -7.98
C ASN A 183 14.04 -20.83 -9.50
N GLY A 184 13.17 -20.20 -10.29
CA GLY A 184 13.38 -19.97 -11.71
C GLY A 184 14.46 -18.91 -12.01
N THR A 185 14.60 -18.57 -13.28
CA THR A 185 15.57 -17.59 -13.78
C THR A 185 14.96 -16.21 -13.90
N PRO A 186 15.76 -15.13 -13.92
CA PRO A 186 15.29 -13.77 -14.23
C PRO A 186 14.54 -13.67 -15.56
N ALA A 187 14.97 -14.42 -16.58
CA ALA A 187 14.32 -14.46 -17.90
C ALA A 187 12.93 -15.11 -17.84
N GLU A 188 12.77 -16.21 -17.09
CA GLU A 188 11.45 -16.83 -16.88
C GLU A 188 10.51 -15.86 -16.14
N MET A 189 10.99 -15.15 -15.13
CA MET A 189 10.18 -14.14 -14.42
C MET A 189 9.77 -12.98 -15.34
N ALA A 190 10.67 -12.52 -16.22
CA ALA A 190 10.36 -11.48 -17.20
C ALA A 190 9.34 -11.95 -18.24
N ASP A 191 9.42 -13.21 -18.71
CA ASP A 191 8.43 -13.80 -19.61
C ASP A 191 7.06 -13.93 -18.93
N MET A 192 7.00 -14.42 -17.69
CA MET A 192 5.77 -14.47 -16.89
C MET A 192 5.16 -13.07 -16.70
N THR A 193 6.00 -12.06 -16.42
CA THR A 193 5.55 -10.66 -16.29
C THR A 193 4.92 -10.16 -17.59
N LYS A 194 5.59 -10.37 -18.72
CA LYS A 194 5.08 -9.93 -20.05
C LYS A 194 3.77 -10.59 -20.42
N ARG A 195 3.64 -11.89 -20.21
CA ARG A 195 2.42 -12.65 -20.51
C ARG A 195 1.24 -12.14 -19.68
N ALA A 196 1.46 -12.01 -18.35
CA ALA A 196 0.43 -11.47 -17.46
C ALA A 196 0.04 -10.03 -17.83
N TYR A 197 1.03 -9.17 -18.17
CA TYR A 197 0.76 -7.80 -18.63
C TYR A 197 -0.17 -7.80 -19.85
N ASP A 198 0.14 -8.60 -20.86
CA ASP A 198 -0.66 -8.64 -22.08
C ASP A 198 -2.11 -9.11 -21.82
N ILE A 199 -2.28 -10.13 -20.97
CA ILE A 199 -3.59 -10.67 -20.61
C ILE A 199 -4.38 -9.63 -19.80
N ILE A 200 -3.79 -9.05 -18.79
CA ILE A 200 -4.44 -8.06 -17.91
C ILE A 200 -4.87 -6.84 -18.74
N LYS A 201 -3.94 -6.25 -19.52
CA LYS A 201 -4.24 -5.07 -20.34
C LYS A 201 -5.24 -5.31 -21.45
N ALA A 202 -5.32 -6.52 -21.97
CA ALA A 202 -6.33 -6.89 -22.96
C ALA A 202 -7.74 -6.93 -22.37
N LYS A 203 -7.88 -7.27 -21.08
CA LYS A 203 -9.17 -7.42 -20.39
C LYS A 203 -9.57 -6.16 -19.61
N ASN A 204 -8.64 -5.59 -18.87
CA ASN A 204 -8.82 -4.38 -18.09
C ASN A 204 -7.61 -3.44 -18.30
N PRO A 205 -7.68 -2.54 -19.29
CA PRO A 205 -6.60 -1.60 -19.60
C PRO A 205 -6.26 -0.65 -18.45
N GLU A 206 -7.20 -0.37 -17.54
CA GLU A 206 -7.03 0.55 -16.42
C GLU A 206 -6.32 -0.11 -15.22
N ALA A 207 -6.40 -1.44 -15.09
CA ALA A 207 -5.72 -2.13 -14.00
C ALA A 207 -4.20 -2.00 -14.11
N LEU A 208 -3.55 -1.71 -12.98
CA LEU A 208 -2.09 -1.58 -12.93
C LEU A 208 -1.41 -2.94 -12.83
N VAL A 209 -0.37 -3.13 -13.63
CA VAL A 209 0.51 -4.30 -13.53
C VAL A 209 1.74 -3.92 -12.73
N VAL A 210 1.87 -4.52 -11.54
CA VAL A 210 2.95 -4.26 -10.60
C VAL A 210 4.04 -5.32 -10.76
N ALA A 211 5.28 -4.89 -10.93
CA ALA A 211 6.44 -5.78 -11.06
C ALA A 211 6.58 -6.75 -9.87
N PRO A 212 7.24 -7.90 -10.04
CA PRO A 212 7.66 -8.72 -8.91
C PRO A 212 8.51 -7.91 -7.95
N SER A 213 8.21 -8.01 -6.65
CA SER A 213 8.95 -7.31 -5.62
C SER A 213 10.20 -8.10 -5.20
N PRO A 214 11.41 -7.52 -5.28
CA PRO A 214 12.56 -8.13 -4.66
C PRO A 214 12.65 -7.77 -3.18
N SER A 215 13.12 -8.71 -2.34
CA SER A 215 13.58 -8.42 -0.98
C SER A 215 14.94 -7.71 -1.05
N THR A 216 15.01 -6.45 -0.64
CA THR A 216 16.23 -5.62 -0.75
C THR A 216 17.25 -5.92 0.35
N ARG A 217 16.80 -6.32 1.56
CA ARG A 217 17.65 -6.60 2.73
C ARG A 217 18.66 -7.72 2.53
N LEU A 218 18.38 -8.68 1.64
CA LEU A 218 19.27 -9.78 1.30
C LEU A 218 20.13 -9.40 0.10
N THR A 219 21.04 -8.44 0.30
CA THR A 219 21.81 -7.73 -0.71
C THR A 219 22.46 -8.66 -1.76
N ALA A 220 23.02 -9.81 -1.36
CA ALA A 220 23.64 -10.74 -2.31
C ALA A 220 22.62 -11.35 -3.29
N SER A 221 21.43 -11.67 -2.81
CA SER A 221 20.33 -12.17 -3.61
C SER A 221 19.72 -11.08 -4.48
N PHE A 222 19.50 -9.92 -3.90
CA PHE A 222 19.01 -8.73 -4.61
C PHE A 222 19.92 -8.36 -5.79
N ASN A 223 21.20 -8.13 -5.55
CA ASN A 223 22.17 -7.72 -6.57
C ASN A 223 22.40 -8.79 -7.67
N ARG A 224 22.15 -10.05 -7.38
CA ARG A 224 22.26 -11.11 -8.39
C ARG A 224 21.02 -11.20 -9.28
N PHE A 225 19.83 -11.06 -8.72
CA PHE A 225 18.57 -11.33 -9.43
C PHE A 225 17.99 -10.06 -10.07
N TYR A 226 17.86 -8.98 -9.29
CA TYR A 226 17.06 -7.84 -9.71
C TYR A 226 17.62 -7.11 -10.94
N PRO A 227 18.92 -6.80 -11.04
CA PRO A 227 19.47 -6.20 -12.25
C PRO A 227 19.31 -7.12 -13.49
N ALA A 228 19.47 -8.43 -13.32
CA ALA A 228 19.29 -9.38 -14.42
C ALA A 228 17.84 -9.50 -14.87
N TYR A 229 16.88 -9.44 -13.93
CA TYR A 229 15.45 -9.36 -14.25
C TYR A 229 15.10 -8.09 -15.01
N LEU A 230 15.60 -6.93 -14.57
CA LEU A 230 15.38 -5.64 -15.24
C LEU A 230 16.00 -5.61 -16.65
N GLU A 231 17.16 -6.23 -16.84
CA GLU A 231 17.77 -6.38 -18.18
C GLU A 231 16.85 -7.18 -19.12
N GLU A 232 16.27 -8.29 -18.66
CA GLU A 232 15.33 -9.09 -19.46
C GLU A 232 14.01 -8.34 -19.68
N LEU A 233 13.51 -7.65 -18.67
CA LEU A 233 12.29 -6.84 -18.77
C LEU A 233 12.44 -5.70 -19.78
N GLY A 234 13.63 -5.06 -19.80
CA GLY A 234 13.96 -4.01 -20.77
C GLY A 234 13.95 -4.52 -22.21
N LYS A 235 14.42 -5.76 -22.47
CA LYS A 235 14.35 -6.40 -23.80
C LYS A 235 12.90 -6.62 -24.25
N LEU A 236 11.95 -6.71 -23.30
CA LEU A 236 10.51 -6.88 -23.54
C LEU A 236 9.76 -5.54 -23.54
N ASN A 237 10.47 -4.40 -23.52
CA ASN A 237 9.92 -3.05 -23.54
C ASN A 237 9.12 -2.68 -22.27
N TRP A 238 9.59 -3.13 -21.10
CA TRP A 238 9.10 -2.77 -19.78
C TRP A 238 7.59 -3.00 -19.58
N PRO A 239 7.08 -4.25 -19.69
CA PRO A 239 5.65 -4.54 -19.58
C PRO A 239 5.18 -4.53 -18.12
N VAL A 240 5.25 -3.37 -17.48
CA VAL A 240 4.76 -3.06 -16.14
C VAL A 240 4.31 -1.61 -16.07
N ASP A 241 3.42 -1.28 -15.16
CA ASP A 241 2.98 0.08 -14.87
C ASP A 241 3.63 0.63 -13.59
N VAL A 242 4.07 -0.24 -12.69
CA VAL A 242 4.62 0.08 -11.37
C VAL A 242 5.79 -0.84 -11.07
N PHE A 243 6.90 -0.29 -10.58
CA PHE A 243 7.96 -1.07 -9.95
C PHE A 243 7.62 -1.33 -8.48
N ALA A 244 8.09 -2.47 -7.95
CA ALA A 244 7.85 -2.82 -6.57
C ALA A 244 9.12 -3.32 -5.88
N ILE A 245 9.21 -3.06 -4.57
CA ILE A 245 10.29 -3.51 -3.68
C ILE A 245 9.73 -3.94 -2.34
N HIS A 246 10.54 -4.68 -1.55
CA HIS A 246 10.29 -4.92 -0.13
C HIS A 246 11.47 -4.39 0.67
N THR A 247 11.21 -3.50 1.64
CA THR A 247 12.27 -2.76 2.33
C THR A 247 12.33 -3.03 3.85
N TYR A 248 12.26 -4.31 4.24
CA TYR A 248 12.58 -4.68 5.62
C TYR A 248 14.04 -4.36 5.94
N PRO A 249 14.39 -3.50 6.88
CA PRO A 249 15.76 -3.36 7.31
C PRO A 249 16.23 -4.61 8.09
N LYS A 250 17.49 -4.63 8.52
CA LYS A 250 17.98 -5.64 9.48
C LYS A 250 17.18 -5.57 10.77
N ALA A 251 17.24 -6.64 11.57
CA ALA A 251 16.48 -6.72 12.82
C ALA A 251 16.71 -5.52 13.77
N ASP A 252 17.91 -4.96 13.78
CA ASP A 252 18.32 -3.79 14.56
C ASP A 252 18.24 -2.47 13.78
N GLY A 253 17.67 -2.50 12.56
CA GLY A 253 17.53 -1.33 11.68
C GLY A 253 16.26 -0.52 11.99
N ASP A 254 16.34 0.73 11.64
CA ASP A 254 15.31 1.76 11.83
C ASP A 254 14.87 2.38 10.47
N PRO A 255 14.03 3.43 10.46
CA PRO A 255 13.62 4.10 9.21
C PRO A 255 14.79 4.65 8.39
N VAL A 256 15.90 5.09 8.99
CA VAL A 256 17.10 5.51 8.24
C VAL A 256 17.69 4.33 7.46
N ALA A 257 17.79 3.16 8.12
CA ALA A 257 18.26 1.96 7.46
C ALA A 257 17.33 1.50 6.31
N ARG A 258 16.01 1.74 6.43
CA ARG A 258 15.04 1.53 5.34
C ARG A 258 15.30 2.46 4.17
N GLY A 259 15.56 3.74 4.41
CA GLY A 259 15.89 4.73 3.37
C GLY A 259 17.08 4.27 2.50
N VAL A 260 18.13 3.71 3.10
CA VAL A 260 19.27 3.14 2.36
C VAL A 260 18.86 2.00 1.41
N LEU A 261 17.88 1.17 1.79
CA LEU A 261 17.36 0.10 0.94
C LEU A 261 16.56 0.66 -0.26
N ILE A 262 15.76 1.70 -0.03
CA ILE A 262 15.02 2.42 -1.09
C ILE A 262 16.00 3.02 -2.09
N GLU A 263 16.97 3.81 -1.62
CA GLU A 263 17.99 4.43 -2.48
C GLU A 263 18.78 3.40 -3.29
N SER A 264 19.14 2.27 -2.67
CA SER A 264 19.82 1.17 -3.37
C SER A 264 18.97 0.59 -4.51
N ALA A 265 17.66 0.43 -4.31
CA ALA A 265 16.76 -0.05 -5.34
C ALA A 265 16.58 0.96 -6.47
N GLN A 266 16.41 2.24 -6.14
CA GLN A 266 16.33 3.33 -7.12
C GLN A 266 17.61 3.43 -7.96
N GLN A 267 18.79 3.27 -7.36
CA GLN A 267 20.06 3.24 -8.08
C GLN A 267 20.13 2.07 -9.07
N VAL A 268 19.62 0.90 -8.71
CA VAL A 268 19.57 -0.27 -9.60
C VAL A 268 18.59 -0.03 -10.75
N LEU A 269 17.42 0.53 -10.51
CA LEU A 269 16.45 0.91 -11.55
C LEU A 269 17.06 1.89 -12.53
N ALA A 270 17.67 2.97 -12.04
CA ALA A 270 18.33 3.97 -12.87
C ALA A 270 19.49 3.39 -13.70
N ALA A 271 20.32 2.54 -13.10
CA ALA A 271 21.44 1.87 -13.78
C ALA A 271 20.98 0.89 -14.87
N SER A 272 19.79 0.32 -14.73
CA SER A 272 19.19 -0.60 -15.71
C SER A 272 18.48 0.13 -16.86
N GLY A 273 18.39 1.46 -16.83
CA GLY A 273 17.66 2.26 -17.81
C GLY A 273 16.14 2.06 -17.73
N ALA A 274 15.63 1.74 -16.54
CA ALA A 274 14.20 1.62 -16.30
C ALA A 274 13.49 2.96 -16.58
N PRO A 275 12.25 2.93 -17.15
CA PRO A 275 11.46 4.14 -17.31
C PRO A 275 11.08 4.73 -15.95
N ASP A 276 10.77 6.02 -15.94
CA ASP A 276 10.27 6.74 -14.77
C ASP A 276 8.80 6.34 -14.53
N LEU A 277 8.61 5.31 -13.71
CA LEU A 277 7.31 4.77 -13.30
C LEU A 277 7.19 4.84 -11.79
N PRO A 278 5.96 4.83 -11.24
CA PRO A 278 5.73 4.74 -9.80
C PRO A 278 6.52 3.60 -9.15
N LEU A 279 7.01 3.83 -7.93
CA LEU A 279 7.68 2.82 -7.12
C LEU A 279 6.89 2.56 -5.84
N TRP A 280 6.46 1.32 -5.64
CA TRP A 280 5.73 0.90 -4.44
C TRP A 280 6.61 0.00 -3.55
N ASP A 281 6.52 0.22 -2.23
CA ASP A 281 7.04 -0.72 -1.24
C ASP A 281 5.92 -1.68 -0.84
N THR A 282 5.86 -2.83 -1.49
CA THR A 282 4.71 -3.71 -1.36
C THR A 282 4.73 -4.59 -0.13
N GLU A 283 5.82 -4.51 0.69
CA GLU A 283 5.88 -5.22 1.97
C GLU A 283 7.01 -4.67 2.85
N LEU A 284 6.68 -4.19 4.04
CA LEU A 284 7.66 -3.70 5.01
C LEU A 284 7.20 -3.90 6.45
N ASN A 285 8.14 -3.96 7.34
CA ASN A 285 8.05 -3.80 8.80
C ASN A 285 9.47 -3.68 9.37
N TYR A 286 9.60 -3.52 10.66
CA TYR A 286 10.86 -3.42 11.39
C TYR A 286 11.02 -4.57 12.38
N GLY A 287 12.25 -4.79 12.85
CA GLY A 287 12.54 -5.76 13.88
C GLY A 287 12.49 -7.23 13.44
N LEU A 288 12.23 -7.53 12.16
CA LEU A 288 12.23 -8.89 11.60
C LEU A 288 13.59 -9.55 11.78
N ALA A 289 13.64 -10.75 12.35
CA ALA A 289 14.87 -11.52 12.54
C ALA A 289 15.77 -11.59 11.29
N GLY A 290 17.08 -11.58 11.47
CA GLY A 290 18.07 -11.62 10.42
C GLY A 290 18.35 -10.28 9.72
N PRO A 291 19.12 -10.28 8.61
CA PRO A 291 19.78 -11.47 8.06
C PRO A 291 20.91 -12.00 8.97
N GLY A 292 21.23 -13.28 8.84
CA GLY A 292 22.17 -13.98 9.69
C GLY A 292 21.57 -14.28 11.06
N ASP A 293 22.41 -14.27 12.12
CA ASP A 293 22.02 -14.66 13.48
C ASP A 293 21.38 -13.52 14.30
N LEU A 294 20.95 -12.42 13.66
CA LEU A 294 20.29 -11.32 14.35
C LEU A 294 18.89 -11.76 14.81
N PRO A 295 18.61 -11.74 16.15
CA PRO A 295 17.29 -12.09 16.64
C PRO A 295 16.28 -10.99 16.33
N ARG A 296 15.00 -11.34 16.31
CA ARG A 296 13.90 -10.37 16.25
C ARG A 296 14.06 -9.31 17.34
N GLN A 297 13.83 -8.06 16.97
CA GLN A 297 13.79 -6.93 17.92
C GLN A 297 12.34 -6.53 18.14
N GLU A 298 11.90 -6.50 19.38
CA GLU A 298 10.60 -5.94 19.72
C GLU A 298 10.71 -4.42 19.80
N ILE A 299 9.78 -3.72 19.13
CA ILE A 299 9.71 -2.25 19.08
C ILE A 299 8.33 -1.86 19.62
N VAL A 300 8.30 -1.05 20.67
CA VAL A 300 7.08 -0.72 21.42
C VAL A 300 7.01 0.77 21.77
N GLY A 301 5.88 1.20 22.29
CA GLY A 301 5.66 2.57 22.75
C GLY A 301 5.72 3.59 21.62
N ALA A 302 6.13 4.79 21.95
CA ALA A 302 6.24 5.89 20.99
C ALA A 302 7.23 5.62 19.84
N GLU A 303 8.19 4.69 20.04
CA GLU A 303 9.09 4.26 18.97
C GLU A 303 8.36 3.46 17.89
N ALA A 304 7.50 2.51 18.28
CA ALA A 304 6.69 1.73 17.33
C ALA A 304 5.75 2.63 16.51
N ALA A 305 4.99 3.48 17.19
CA ALA A 305 4.12 4.45 16.53
C ALA A 305 4.92 5.43 15.66
N GLY A 306 6.08 5.88 16.13
CA GLY A 306 6.98 6.77 15.39
C GLY A 306 7.55 6.13 14.14
N PHE A 307 7.87 4.83 14.15
CA PHE A 307 8.35 4.13 12.96
C PHE A 307 7.27 4.02 11.89
N VAL A 308 6.00 3.79 12.28
CA VAL A 308 4.88 3.83 11.33
C VAL A 308 4.78 5.22 10.70
N VAL A 309 4.75 6.29 11.50
CA VAL A 309 4.65 7.68 11.00
C VAL A 309 5.82 8.01 10.07
N ARG A 310 7.05 7.70 10.49
CA ARG A 310 8.24 7.95 9.67
C ARG A 310 8.22 7.19 8.35
N THR A 311 7.75 5.96 8.34
CA THR A 311 7.66 5.16 7.12
C THR A 311 6.96 5.95 6.00
N TYR A 312 5.76 6.46 6.26
CA TYR A 312 4.95 7.12 5.23
C TYR A 312 5.40 8.55 4.92
N ILE A 313 6.02 9.26 5.87
CA ILE A 313 6.64 10.56 5.57
C ILE A 313 7.95 10.36 4.80
N ASP A 314 8.74 9.35 5.13
CA ASP A 314 9.94 9.00 4.36
C ASP A 314 9.58 8.50 2.95
N ASP A 315 8.40 7.86 2.74
CA ASP A 315 7.90 7.55 1.41
C ASP A 315 7.75 8.80 0.55
N LEU A 316 7.15 9.85 1.07
CA LEU A 316 7.04 11.15 0.38
C LEU A 316 8.41 11.77 0.09
N ARG A 317 9.39 11.61 1.00
CA ARG A 317 10.77 12.11 0.82
C ARG A 317 11.53 11.37 -0.27
N TYR A 318 11.36 10.05 -0.34
CA TYR A 318 12.07 9.19 -1.27
C TYR A 318 11.33 8.95 -2.59
N GLY A 319 10.12 9.51 -2.76
CA GLY A 319 9.31 9.30 -3.95
C GLY A 319 8.78 7.88 -4.06
N ILE A 320 8.35 7.29 -2.95
CA ILE A 320 7.58 6.06 -2.90
C ILE A 320 6.10 6.45 -2.93
N ASP A 321 5.36 5.98 -3.94
CA ASP A 321 3.97 6.39 -4.13
C ASP A 321 3.01 5.64 -3.22
N ARG A 322 3.41 4.47 -2.71
CA ARG A 322 2.58 3.61 -1.87
C ARG A 322 3.43 2.59 -1.10
N SER A 323 3.11 2.39 0.19
CA SER A 323 3.72 1.35 1.00
C SER A 323 2.68 0.48 1.69
N TYR A 324 2.88 -0.86 1.63
CA TYR A 324 1.99 -1.83 2.25
C TYR A 324 2.62 -2.41 3.51
N TRP A 325 2.05 -2.06 4.65
CA TRP A 325 2.51 -2.56 5.95
C TRP A 325 2.23 -4.05 6.11
N TYR A 326 3.25 -4.81 6.44
CA TYR A 326 3.12 -6.22 6.78
C TYR A 326 3.28 -6.39 8.29
N ILE A 327 2.24 -6.67 9.08
CA ILE A 327 0.87 -7.06 8.76
C ILE A 327 -0.05 -6.60 9.89
N TRP A 328 -1.30 -6.26 9.58
CA TRP A 328 -2.34 -6.18 10.60
C TRP A 328 -2.80 -7.58 10.99
N SER A 329 -2.89 -7.86 12.30
CA SER A 329 -3.32 -9.14 12.84
C SER A 329 -4.34 -8.98 13.96
N LEU A 330 -4.97 -10.07 14.39
CA LEU A 330 -5.91 -10.03 15.52
C LEU A 330 -5.21 -10.07 16.89
N GLY A 331 -3.90 -10.26 16.91
CA GLY A 331 -3.05 -10.32 18.09
C GLY A 331 -1.58 -10.19 17.70
N ALA A 332 -0.67 -10.41 18.66
CA ALA A 332 0.76 -10.31 18.37
C ALA A 332 1.20 -11.33 17.31
N TYR A 333 2.01 -10.85 16.36
CA TYR A 333 2.59 -11.63 15.28
C TYR A 333 4.10 -11.81 15.53
N ASP A 334 4.51 -13.00 15.95
CA ASP A 334 5.83 -13.28 16.50
C ASP A 334 7.02 -13.01 15.54
N LEU A 335 6.75 -12.86 14.24
CA LEU A 335 7.78 -12.64 13.23
C LEU A 335 8.32 -11.19 13.25
N LEU A 336 7.49 -10.21 13.64
CA LEU A 336 7.70 -8.78 13.41
C LEU A 336 7.99 -8.01 14.70
N GLY A 337 8.74 -6.93 14.60
CA GLY A 337 9.09 -6.08 15.74
C GLY A 337 8.04 -5.04 16.06
N VAL A 338 7.54 -4.31 15.07
CA VAL A 338 6.42 -3.37 15.24
C VAL A 338 5.11 -4.12 15.02
N GLN A 339 4.31 -4.18 16.06
CA GLN A 339 3.02 -4.89 16.05
C GLN A 339 1.89 -3.95 15.63
N ALA A 340 0.99 -4.43 14.75
CA ALA A 340 -0.23 -3.73 14.34
C ALA A 340 -1.45 -4.63 14.59
N PHE A 341 -2.11 -4.44 15.72
CA PHE A 341 -3.32 -5.11 16.13
C PHE A 341 -4.15 -4.18 17.05
N PRO A 342 -5.42 -4.47 17.37
CA PRO A 342 -6.26 -3.58 18.18
C PRO A 342 -5.63 -3.25 19.54
N GLY A 343 -5.36 -1.96 19.78
CA GLY A 343 -4.76 -1.43 21.00
C GLY A 343 -3.23 -1.46 21.02
N SER A 344 -2.55 -1.84 19.94
CA SER A 344 -1.08 -1.79 19.85
C SER A 344 -0.57 -0.36 19.61
N ASP A 345 0.70 -0.12 19.96
CA ASP A 345 1.36 1.16 19.67
C ASP A 345 1.50 1.41 18.17
N GLY A 346 1.72 0.36 17.35
CA GLY A 346 1.74 0.48 15.90
C GLY A 346 0.41 0.94 15.32
N GLU A 347 -0.73 0.49 15.86
CA GLU A 347 -2.06 1.00 15.48
C GLU A 347 -2.16 2.51 15.71
N GLN A 348 -1.62 3.02 16.83
CA GLN A 348 -1.62 4.47 17.10
C GLN A 348 -0.81 5.25 16.05
N GLY A 349 0.25 4.66 15.52
CA GLY A 349 1.02 5.23 14.41
C GLY A 349 0.18 5.40 13.15
N PHE A 350 -0.72 4.47 12.81
CA PHE A 350 -1.64 4.62 11.68
C PHE A 350 -2.69 5.71 11.90
N PHE A 351 -3.23 5.86 13.11
CA PHE A 351 -4.09 6.99 13.42
C PHE A 351 -3.34 8.32 13.34
N ALA A 352 -2.07 8.34 13.75
CA ALA A 352 -1.25 9.53 13.64
C ALA A 352 -0.99 9.91 12.17
N ILE A 353 -0.62 8.96 11.30
CA ILE A 353 -0.37 9.26 9.88
C ILE A 353 -1.63 9.71 9.15
N ASP A 354 -2.78 9.11 9.43
CA ASP A 354 -4.07 9.55 8.89
C ASP A 354 -4.37 11.01 9.27
N ASN A 355 -4.10 11.37 10.51
CA ASN A 355 -4.36 12.72 11.05
C ASN A 355 -3.32 13.76 10.62
N TRP A 356 -2.07 13.34 10.36
CA TRP A 356 -0.94 14.25 10.14
C TRP A 356 -0.60 14.45 8.67
N VAL A 357 -0.94 13.48 7.80
CA VAL A 357 -0.43 13.42 6.45
C VAL A 357 -1.52 13.19 5.41
N VAL A 358 -2.43 12.24 5.63
CA VAL A 358 -3.45 11.91 4.63
C VAL A 358 -4.38 13.09 4.40
N GLY A 359 -4.60 13.46 3.12
CA GLY A 359 -5.41 14.61 2.72
C GLY A 359 -4.73 15.99 2.88
N ALA A 360 -3.54 16.05 3.46
CA ALA A 360 -2.75 17.29 3.53
C ALA A 360 -1.94 17.53 2.27
N SER A 361 -1.65 18.78 1.95
CA SER A 361 -0.60 19.13 1.01
C SER A 361 0.75 18.86 1.66
N TYR A 362 1.63 18.20 0.93
CA TYR A 362 3.02 17.99 1.33
C TYR A 362 3.90 19.03 0.65
N ASP A 363 4.45 19.95 1.45
CA ASP A 363 5.24 21.09 0.98
C ASP A 363 6.77 20.81 0.95
N GLY A 364 7.14 19.54 1.19
CA GLY A 364 8.53 19.09 1.19
C GLY A 364 9.16 19.03 2.58
N CYS A 365 10.36 18.44 2.64
CA CYS A 365 11.17 18.35 3.85
C CYS A 365 12.48 19.10 3.69
N GLU A 366 12.93 19.73 4.77
CA GLU A 366 14.25 20.35 4.89
C GLU A 366 15.12 19.53 5.85
N GLU A 367 16.38 19.33 5.49
CA GLU A 367 17.37 18.70 6.33
C GLU A 367 18.34 19.76 6.85
N SER A 368 18.47 19.85 8.17
CA SER A 368 19.39 20.77 8.82
C SER A 368 20.24 20.03 9.87
N GLY A 369 21.46 19.69 9.49
CA GLY A 369 22.35 18.88 10.31
C GLY A 369 21.79 17.48 10.53
N ASN A 370 21.28 17.19 11.74
CA ASN A 370 20.69 15.92 12.11
C ASN A 370 19.16 15.98 12.22
N SER A 371 18.56 17.13 11.93
CA SER A 371 17.12 17.35 11.98
C SER A 371 16.49 17.24 10.61
N VAL A 372 15.35 16.59 10.53
CA VAL A 372 14.44 16.60 9.37
C VAL A 372 13.17 17.33 9.76
N ILE A 373 12.71 18.22 8.90
CA ILE A 373 11.57 19.11 9.14
C ILE A 373 10.71 19.06 7.90
N CYS A 374 9.55 18.42 7.97
CA CYS A 374 8.61 18.28 6.86
C CYS A 374 7.42 19.19 7.07
N ASN A 375 7.06 19.96 6.04
CA ASN A 375 5.99 20.94 6.06
C ASN A 375 4.73 20.35 5.43
N PHE A 376 3.60 20.59 6.09
CA PHE A 376 2.29 20.16 5.65
C PHE A 376 1.30 21.30 5.81
N SER A 377 0.30 21.34 4.93
CA SER A 377 -0.78 22.32 4.99
C SER A 377 -2.13 21.72 4.60
N ALA A 378 -3.21 22.37 5.06
CA ALA A 378 -4.58 22.17 4.65
C ALA A 378 -5.24 23.55 4.50
N VAL A 379 -6.50 23.60 4.05
CA VAL A 379 -7.19 24.87 3.69
C VAL A 379 -7.00 26.01 4.71
N ASP A 380 -7.10 25.72 6.00
CA ASP A 380 -7.05 26.75 7.05
C ASP A 380 -5.98 26.46 8.13
N SER A 381 -5.05 25.56 7.87
CA SER A 381 -4.06 25.17 8.88
C SER A 381 -2.75 24.71 8.24
N SER A 382 -1.67 24.88 8.98
CA SER A 382 -0.36 24.34 8.62
C SER A 382 0.30 23.72 9.85
N TRP A 383 1.21 22.81 9.63
CA TRP A 383 2.01 22.18 10.69
C TRP A 383 3.33 21.65 10.16
N VAL A 384 4.18 21.33 11.09
CA VAL A 384 5.47 20.74 10.81
C VAL A 384 5.54 19.37 11.47
N VAL A 385 6.09 18.37 10.78
CA VAL A 385 6.51 17.12 11.41
C VAL A 385 8.03 17.07 11.42
N ALA A 386 8.62 16.95 12.62
CA ALA A 386 10.07 17.06 12.80
C ALA A 386 10.63 15.92 13.66
N TRP A 387 11.85 15.48 13.34
CA TRP A 387 12.61 14.47 14.09
C TRP A 387 14.12 14.64 13.92
N ALA A 388 14.89 13.92 14.74
CA ALA A 388 16.32 13.73 14.52
C ALA A 388 16.57 12.41 13.78
N GLU A 389 17.38 12.40 12.74
CA GLU A 389 17.71 11.17 11.99
C GLU A 389 18.42 10.16 12.90
N THR A 390 19.37 10.64 13.72
CA THR A 390 20.10 9.82 14.67
C THR A 390 20.23 10.53 16.02
N GLY A 391 20.11 9.79 17.13
CA GLY A 391 20.27 10.33 18.48
C GLY A 391 19.31 11.47 18.79
N GLU A 392 19.84 12.66 19.07
CA GLU A 392 19.08 13.86 19.45
C GLU A 392 19.55 15.08 18.65
N ALA A 393 18.64 16.03 18.42
CA ALA A 393 18.95 17.32 17.79
C ALA A 393 18.18 18.46 18.47
N PRO A 394 18.81 19.63 18.64
CA PRO A 394 18.09 20.82 19.08
C PRO A 394 17.19 21.36 17.96
N TYR A 395 16.02 21.80 18.30
CA TYR A 395 15.08 22.41 17.39
C TYR A 395 14.38 23.60 18.02
N THR A 396 14.35 24.73 17.32
CA THR A 396 13.57 25.89 17.74
C THR A 396 12.26 25.87 16.98
N THR A 397 11.14 25.77 17.72
CA THR A 397 9.80 25.74 17.10
C THR A 397 9.52 27.07 16.38
N PRO A 398 8.72 27.07 15.29
CA PRO A 398 8.26 28.31 14.65
C PRO A 398 7.60 29.29 15.63
N GLU A 399 7.68 30.59 15.35
CA GLU A 399 7.17 31.66 16.24
C GLU A 399 5.64 31.59 16.49
N ASN A 400 4.90 30.95 15.57
CA ASN A 400 3.46 30.76 15.68
C ASN A 400 3.07 29.35 16.18
N SER A 401 3.99 28.61 16.79
CA SER A 401 3.71 27.28 17.36
C SER A 401 2.84 27.36 18.60
N GLN A 402 1.94 26.40 18.76
CA GLN A 402 1.02 26.30 19.89
C GLN A 402 1.12 24.99 20.65
N LEU A 403 1.33 23.90 19.95
CA LEU A 403 1.26 22.53 20.50
C LEU A 403 2.29 21.64 19.82
N VAL A 404 2.90 20.75 20.59
CA VAL A 404 3.76 19.68 20.09
C VAL A 404 3.20 18.35 20.55
N CYS A 405 2.95 17.42 19.61
CA CYS A 405 2.38 16.11 19.91
C CYS A 405 3.29 15.00 19.38
N ASP A 406 3.44 13.92 20.14
CA ASP A 406 4.04 12.68 19.68
C ASP A 406 3.00 11.77 18.96
N PRO A 407 3.41 10.66 18.32
CA PRO A 407 2.50 9.76 17.61
C PRO A 407 1.48 9.02 18.49
N LEU A 408 1.70 8.98 19.82
CA LEU A 408 0.76 8.43 20.80
C LEU A 408 -0.24 9.50 21.31
N ALA A 409 -0.32 10.66 20.63
CA ALA A 409 -1.12 11.81 21.02
C ALA A 409 -0.82 12.41 22.40
N ASN A 410 0.40 12.22 22.92
CA ASN A 410 0.88 12.97 24.07
C ASN A 410 1.27 14.38 23.62
N CYS A 411 0.45 15.37 23.99
CA CYS A 411 0.61 16.73 23.52
C CYS A 411 1.05 17.66 24.67
N GLN A 412 1.90 18.65 24.33
CA GLN A 412 2.37 19.69 25.24
C GLN A 412 2.17 21.06 24.58
N GLU A 413 1.59 21.99 25.32
CA GLU A 413 1.55 23.38 24.90
C GLU A 413 2.98 23.93 24.77
N THR A 414 3.23 24.68 23.71
CA THR A 414 4.52 25.32 23.47
C THR A 414 4.32 26.77 23.05
N ALA A 415 5.19 27.65 23.51
CA ALA A 415 5.25 29.00 22.97
C ALA A 415 6.09 29.00 21.69
N GLY A 416 5.72 29.84 20.72
CA GLY A 416 6.56 30.05 19.52
C GLY A 416 7.99 30.43 19.89
N GLY A 417 8.96 29.97 19.11
CA GLY A 417 10.37 30.16 19.35
C GLY A 417 10.96 29.34 20.52
N SER A 418 10.22 28.35 21.05
CA SER A 418 10.69 27.48 22.12
C SER A 418 11.75 26.50 21.61
N ASN A 419 12.76 26.24 22.43
CA ASN A 419 13.75 25.20 22.16
C ASN A 419 13.25 23.84 22.69
N ILE A 420 13.14 22.85 21.81
CA ILE A 420 12.85 21.47 22.15
C ILE A 420 13.98 20.55 21.67
N THR A 421 14.03 19.34 22.19
CA THR A 421 14.97 18.29 21.73
C THR A 421 14.19 17.31 20.87
N LEU A 422 14.55 17.19 19.59
CA LEU A 422 14.08 16.15 18.70
C LEU A 422 14.82 14.84 18.97
N THR A 423 14.11 13.74 18.84
CA THR A 423 14.64 12.38 18.87
C THR A 423 14.28 11.68 17.55
N LYS A 424 14.60 10.40 17.40
CA LYS A 424 14.18 9.62 16.21
C LYS A 424 12.64 9.44 16.11
N ILE A 425 11.90 9.74 17.20
CA ILE A 425 10.43 9.74 17.21
C ILE A 425 9.95 11.08 16.66
N PRO A 426 9.16 11.09 15.56
CA PRO A 426 8.66 12.34 15.00
C PRO A 426 7.69 13.03 15.94
N VAL A 427 7.67 14.35 15.90
CA VAL A 427 6.66 15.17 16.58
C VAL A 427 5.96 16.07 15.58
N ARG A 428 4.64 16.22 15.73
CA ARG A 428 3.87 17.23 15.01
C ARG A 428 3.85 18.53 15.80
N VAL A 429 4.24 19.62 15.15
CA VAL A 429 4.18 20.98 15.69
C VAL A 429 3.05 21.72 15.01
N TYR A 430 2.01 22.03 15.75
CA TYR A 430 0.85 22.77 15.26
C TYR A 430 1.16 24.27 15.21
N LEU A 431 0.80 24.91 14.09
CA LEU A 431 0.98 26.33 13.83
C LEU A 431 -0.37 27.06 13.89
N GLN A 432 -0.32 28.38 14.22
CA GLN A 432 -1.50 29.26 14.16
C GLN A 432 -1.87 29.59 12.72
#